data_c3a6875006aaf58130b487d0892d3a84
#
_entry.id   c3a6875006aaf58130b487d0892d3a84
#
_cell.length_a   1.000
_cell.length_b   1.000
_cell.length_c   1.000
_cell.angle_alpha   90.00
_cell.angle_beta   90.00
_cell.angle_gamma   90.00
#
_symmetry.space_group_name_H-M   'P 1'
#
loop_
_entity.id
_entity.type
_entity.pdbx_description
1 polymer ?
#
loop_
_entity_poly.entity_id
_entity_poly.type
_entity_poly.pdbx_seq_one_letter_code
_entity_poly.pdbx_strand_id
1 'polypeptide(L)'
;VLDFSNPETVEWYQSKLEGLLKMGVGAIKVDFGEGAPLNGLYHSGKTGLYEHNIYPLRYNKAVAEITEQTTGEHIMWARSAWAGSQRYPLHWGGDASNTDIGMAATLRCGLSFGLSGFSFWSHDIGGFVQSTPENLYRRWLPFGFLTSHTRAHGAPPTEPWLYNESFTDAFRQSAELKYKLMPYIIAQAQECVENGLPMLRAMLIEFPDDPATW
;
A
#
# COMPACT_ATOMS: atom_id res chain seq x y z
N VAL A 1 -10.85 15.52 -10.69
CA VAL A 1 -9.61 14.75 -10.97
C VAL A 1 -8.61 15.74 -11.54
N LEU A 2 -7.38 15.77 -11.01
CA LEU A 2 -6.28 16.57 -11.54
C LEU A 2 -5.67 15.89 -12.75
N ASP A 3 -5.24 16.68 -13.75
CA ASP A 3 -4.57 16.12 -14.91
C ASP A 3 -3.05 16.14 -14.72
N PHE A 4 -2.49 15.03 -14.23
CA PHE A 4 -1.04 14.89 -14.04
C PHE A 4 -0.24 14.72 -15.34
N SER A 5 -0.89 14.79 -16.51
CA SER A 5 -0.18 14.98 -17.78
C SER A 5 0.17 16.44 -18.06
N ASN A 6 -0.44 17.39 -17.31
CA ASN A 6 -0.15 18.81 -17.38
C ASN A 6 0.95 19.19 -16.37
N PRO A 7 2.11 19.70 -16.84
CA PRO A 7 3.20 20.12 -15.96
C PRO A 7 2.80 21.19 -14.93
N GLU A 8 1.98 22.17 -15.32
CA GLU A 8 1.52 23.23 -14.42
C GLU A 8 0.66 22.66 -13.27
N THR A 9 -0.15 21.63 -13.56
CA THR A 9 -0.92 20.91 -12.54
C THR A 9 0.01 20.16 -11.57
N VAL A 10 1.05 19.53 -12.11
CA VAL A 10 2.06 18.83 -11.28
C VAL A 10 2.74 19.81 -10.34
N GLU A 11 3.27 20.93 -10.86
CA GLU A 11 3.95 21.97 -10.07
C GLU A 11 3.02 22.55 -8.99
N TRP A 12 1.79 22.88 -9.36
CA TRP A 12 0.80 23.38 -8.40
C TRP A 12 0.53 22.37 -7.29
N TYR A 13 0.33 21.10 -7.63
CA TYR A 13 0.04 20.05 -6.65
C TYR A 13 1.26 19.80 -5.74
N GLN A 14 2.45 19.71 -6.31
CA GLN A 14 3.69 19.56 -5.57
C GLN A 14 3.93 20.72 -4.60
N SER A 15 3.60 21.96 -4.99
CA SER A 15 3.72 23.11 -4.08
C SER A 15 2.84 23.01 -2.82
N LYS A 16 1.69 22.32 -2.91
CA LYS A 16 0.82 22.07 -1.74
C LYS A 16 1.41 21.00 -0.83
N LEU A 17 1.95 19.94 -1.41
CA LEU A 17 2.58 18.85 -0.65
C LEU A 17 3.87 19.31 0.01
N GLU A 18 4.68 20.11 -0.67
CA GLU A 18 5.91 20.69 -0.14
C GLU A 18 5.64 21.45 1.17
N GLY A 19 4.55 22.22 1.23
CA GLY A 19 4.17 22.93 2.45
C GLY A 19 3.92 21.97 3.63
N LEU A 20 3.29 20.82 3.41
CA LEU A 20 3.06 19.81 4.43
C LEU A 20 4.36 19.10 4.83
N LEU A 21 5.19 18.73 3.87
CA LEU A 21 6.49 18.09 4.12
C LEU A 21 7.43 19.00 4.93
N LYS A 22 7.46 20.31 4.63
CA LYS A 22 8.21 21.30 5.40
C LYS A 22 7.72 21.49 6.83
N MET A 23 6.46 21.13 7.11
CA MET A 23 5.90 21.11 8.48
C MET A 23 6.32 19.86 9.28
N GLY A 24 7.04 18.92 8.68
CA GLY A 24 7.51 17.70 9.32
C GLY A 24 6.74 16.43 8.95
N VAL A 25 5.85 16.47 7.93
CA VAL A 25 5.25 15.25 7.38
C VAL A 25 6.35 14.44 6.67
N GLY A 26 6.54 13.19 7.08
CA GLY A 26 7.62 12.34 6.55
C GLY A 26 7.23 11.54 5.32
N ALA A 27 5.95 11.28 5.10
CA ALA A 27 5.45 10.54 3.94
C ALA A 27 3.98 10.94 3.64
N ILE A 28 3.59 10.82 2.38
CA ILE A 28 2.24 11.15 1.91
C ILE A 28 1.48 9.88 1.53
N LYS A 29 0.26 9.71 2.05
CA LYS A 29 -0.68 8.71 1.56
C LYS A 29 -1.33 9.19 0.26
N VAL A 30 -1.17 8.42 -0.80
CA VAL A 30 -1.63 8.71 -2.17
C VAL A 30 -2.87 7.85 -2.45
N ASP A 31 -4.02 8.37 -2.09
CA ASP A 31 -5.29 7.65 -2.19
C ASP A 31 -5.95 7.81 -3.55
N PHE A 32 -6.82 6.86 -3.92
CA PHE A 32 -7.49 6.80 -5.22
C PHE A 32 -6.50 6.70 -6.40
N GLY A 33 -6.86 7.28 -7.56
CA GLY A 33 -6.08 7.26 -8.80
C GLY A 33 -6.63 6.31 -9.86
N GLU A 34 -7.58 5.44 -9.52
CA GLU A 34 -8.21 4.48 -10.43
C GLU A 34 -9.33 5.12 -11.28
N GLY A 35 -9.84 6.27 -10.85
CA GLY A 35 -11.01 6.93 -11.43
C GLY A 35 -10.69 7.97 -12.52
N ALA A 36 -9.53 7.92 -13.17
CA ALA A 36 -9.21 8.83 -14.26
C ALA A 36 -10.20 8.63 -15.44
N PRO A 37 -10.85 9.72 -15.95
CA PRO A 37 -11.93 9.58 -16.94
C PRO A 37 -11.47 8.97 -18.25
N LEU A 38 -12.14 7.90 -18.70
CA LEU A 38 -11.87 7.24 -19.99
C LEU A 38 -12.20 8.11 -21.19
N ASN A 39 -13.14 9.05 -21.05
CA ASN A 39 -13.57 10.00 -22.06
C ASN A 39 -13.01 11.42 -21.84
N GLY A 40 -12.04 11.56 -20.94
CA GLY A 40 -11.39 12.83 -20.65
C GLY A 40 -10.51 13.32 -21.79
N LEU A 41 -10.38 14.64 -21.85
CA LEU A 41 -9.36 15.32 -22.67
C LEU A 41 -8.19 15.67 -21.75
N TYR A 42 -7.01 15.19 -22.09
CA TYR A 42 -5.80 15.35 -21.30
C TYR A 42 -4.81 16.28 -21.98
N HIS A 43 -4.03 17.01 -21.20
CA HIS A 43 -3.00 17.92 -21.70
C HIS A 43 -1.98 17.21 -22.61
N SER A 44 -1.70 15.93 -22.32
CA SER A 44 -0.81 15.11 -23.16
C SER A 44 -1.27 14.92 -24.60
N GLY A 45 -2.52 15.26 -24.91
CA GLY A 45 -3.15 14.97 -26.20
C GLY A 45 -3.46 13.48 -26.45
N LYS A 46 -3.22 12.61 -25.45
CA LYS A 46 -3.55 11.18 -25.53
C LYS A 46 -5.02 10.95 -25.19
N THR A 47 -5.53 9.80 -25.62
CA THR A 47 -6.90 9.38 -25.30
C THR A 47 -7.06 9.06 -23.82
N GLY A 48 -8.28 9.20 -23.29
CA GLY A 48 -8.59 8.78 -21.92
C GLY A 48 -8.33 7.29 -21.67
N LEU A 49 -8.51 6.43 -22.68
CA LEU A 49 -8.14 5.01 -22.61
C LEU A 49 -6.63 4.81 -22.31
N TYR A 50 -5.77 5.64 -22.88
CA TYR A 50 -4.35 5.62 -22.59
C TYR A 50 -4.04 6.19 -21.20
N GLU A 51 -4.54 7.40 -20.91
CA GLU A 51 -4.23 8.13 -19.69
C GLU A 51 -4.84 7.46 -18.44
N HIS A 52 -5.97 6.80 -18.55
CA HIS A 52 -6.60 6.09 -17.42
C HIS A 52 -5.64 5.12 -16.72
N ASN A 53 -4.98 4.26 -17.47
CA ASN A 53 -4.06 3.29 -16.91
C ASN A 53 -2.73 3.90 -16.46
N ILE A 54 -2.23 4.94 -17.16
CA ILE A 54 -0.96 5.57 -16.80
C ILE A 54 -1.10 6.64 -15.72
N TYR A 55 -2.32 7.05 -15.41
CA TYR A 55 -2.62 8.06 -14.39
C TYR A 55 -2.02 7.74 -13.01
N PRO A 56 -2.17 6.52 -12.46
CA PRO A 56 -1.52 6.15 -11.20
C PRO A 56 -0.01 6.36 -11.21
N LEU A 57 0.66 6.01 -12.31
CA LEU A 57 2.11 6.20 -12.42
C LEU A 57 2.50 7.68 -12.36
N ARG A 58 1.76 8.55 -13.08
CA ARG A 58 2.01 10.00 -13.07
C ARG A 58 1.75 10.60 -11.69
N TYR A 59 0.65 10.19 -11.05
CA TYR A 59 0.27 10.63 -9.72
C TYR A 59 1.31 10.22 -8.68
N ASN A 60 1.69 8.95 -8.65
CA ASN A 60 2.72 8.41 -7.75
C ASN A 60 4.06 9.14 -7.97
N LYS A 61 4.45 9.35 -9.23
CA LYS A 61 5.66 10.09 -9.58
C LYS A 61 5.65 11.50 -9.00
N ALA A 62 4.58 12.26 -9.21
CA ALA A 62 4.47 13.63 -8.74
C ALA A 62 4.65 13.75 -7.21
N VAL A 63 4.07 12.80 -6.46
CA VAL A 63 4.19 12.77 -4.99
C VAL A 63 5.59 12.32 -4.55
N ALA A 64 6.13 11.25 -5.16
CA ALA A 64 7.43 10.73 -4.81
C ALA A 64 8.55 11.77 -5.05
N GLU A 65 8.52 12.45 -6.18
CA GLU A 65 9.54 13.46 -6.53
C GLU A 65 9.57 14.63 -5.53
N ILE A 66 8.42 15.20 -5.16
CA ILE A 66 8.41 16.30 -4.19
C ILE A 66 8.74 15.82 -2.77
N THR A 67 8.39 14.59 -2.42
CA THR A 67 8.79 14.00 -1.13
C THR A 67 10.29 13.86 -1.06
N GLU A 68 10.92 13.30 -2.10
CA GLU A 68 12.39 13.17 -2.19
C GLU A 68 13.11 14.52 -2.16
N GLN A 69 12.63 15.49 -2.94
CA GLN A 69 13.21 16.83 -2.98
C GLN A 69 13.18 17.54 -1.62
N THR A 70 12.16 17.26 -0.82
CA THR A 70 11.93 17.95 0.44
C THR A 70 12.54 17.22 1.65
N THR A 71 12.48 15.87 1.64
CA THR A 71 12.89 15.05 2.79
C THR A 71 14.17 14.25 2.55
N GLY A 72 14.62 14.12 1.31
CA GLY A 72 15.73 13.26 0.91
C GLY A 72 15.34 11.81 0.61
N GLU A 73 14.07 11.44 0.77
CA GLU A 73 13.57 10.08 0.55
C GLU A 73 12.25 10.12 -0.22
N HIS A 74 12.08 9.31 -1.28
CA HIS A 74 10.85 9.29 -2.09
C HIS A 74 9.77 8.35 -1.54
N ILE A 75 9.64 8.24 -0.23
CA ILE A 75 8.67 7.37 0.42
C ILE A 75 7.28 7.99 0.34
N MET A 76 6.38 7.29 -0.32
CA MET A 76 4.95 7.61 -0.40
C MET A 76 4.14 6.31 -0.29
N TRP A 77 2.85 6.40 0.01
CA TRP A 77 1.99 5.25 0.25
C TRP A 77 0.76 5.29 -0.66
N ALA A 78 0.79 4.56 -1.76
CA ALA A 78 -0.22 4.62 -2.82
C ALA A 78 -1.19 3.44 -2.83
N ARG A 79 -2.42 3.72 -3.24
CA ARG A 79 -3.43 2.69 -3.53
C ARG A 79 -3.30 2.17 -4.94
N SER A 80 -3.34 3.07 -5.91
CA SER A 80 -3.27 2.72 -7.32
C SER A 80 -1.83 2.61 -7.82
N ALA A 81 -1.63 1.77 -8.83
CA ALA A 81 -0.35 1.56 -9.49
C ALA A 81 -0.53 1.21 -10.96
N TRP A 82 0.55 1.35 -11.72
CA TRP A 82 0.67 0.83 -13.07
C TRP A 82 2.09 0.33 -13.30
N ALA A 83 2.35 -0.30 -14.43
CA ALA A 83 3.70 -0.71 -14.81
C ALA A 83 4.67 0.49 -14.72
N GLY A 84 5.73 0.36 -13.93
CA GLY A 84 6.68 1.41 -13.61
C GLY A 84 6.49 2.04 -12.21
N SER A 85 5.35 1.81 -11.53
CA SER A 85 5.13 2.29 -10.15
C SER A 85 5.93 1.50 -9.12
N GLN A 86 6.57 0.38 -9.49
CA GLN A 86 7.46 -0.41 -8.63
C GLN A 86 8.59 0.43 -8.00
N ARG A 87 8.99 1.51 -8.68
CA ARG A 87 10.01 2.46 -8.21
C ARG A 87 9.53 3.41 -7.13
N TYR A 88 8.23 3.45 -6.86
CA TYR A 88 7.62 4.34 -5.88
C TYR A 88 7.03 3.53 -4.73
N PRO A 89 7.82 3.27 -3.67
CA PRO A 89 7.30 2.57 -2.49
C PRO A 89 6.45 3.53 -1.65
N LEU A 90 5.44 3.11 -0.95
CA LEU A 90 4.88 1.81 -0.64
C LEU A 90 3.48 1.66 -1.27
N HIS A 91 2.86 0.46 -1.16
CA HIS A 91 1.49 0.27 -1.66
C HIS A 91 0.61 -0.48 -0.66
N TRP A 92 -0.73 -0.33 -0.79
CA TRP A 92 -1.70 -1.14 -0.04
C TRP A 92 -2.87 -1.57 -0.92
N GLY A 93 -3.66 -2.54 -0.43
CA GLY A 93 -4.70 -3.21 -1.20
C GLY A 93 -6.03 -2.46 -1.33
N GLY A 94 -6.13 -1.20 -0.86
CA GLY A 94 -7.38 -0.43 -0.89
C GLY A 94 -8.42 -0.93 0.10
N ASP A 95 -9.70 -0.75 -0.25
CA ASP A 95 -10.85 -0.90 0.64
C ASP A 95 -11.40 -2.34 0.61
N ALA A 96 -10.74 -3.26 1.31
CA ALA A 96 -11.18 -4.65 1.39
C ALA A 96 -12.48 -4.82 2.17
N SER A 97 -13.35 -5.76 1.74
CA SER A 97 -14.53 -6.13 2.52
C SER A 97 -14.16 -6.89 3.79
N ASN A 98 -14.91 -6.63 4.87
CA ASN A 98 -14.69 -7.22 6.20
C ASN A 98 -15.36 -8.61 6.30
N THR A 99 -14.90 -9.53 5.45
CA THR A 99 -15.41 -10.91 5.32
C THR A 99 -14.26 -11.90 5.15
N ASP A 100 -14.52 -13.19 5.37
CA ASP A 100 -13.54 -14.26 5.11
C ASP A 100 -13.07 -14.27 3.65
N ILE A 101 -13.99 -14.05 2.73
CA ILE A 101 -13.68 -13.95 1.29
C ILE A 101 -12.80 -12.72 1.03
N GLY A 102 -13.12 -11.59 1.68
CA GLY A 102 -12.34 -10.36 1.59
C GLY A 102 -10.90 -10.55 2.10
N MET A 103 -10.72 -11.21 3.23
CA MET A 103 -9.39 -11.56 3.76
C MET A 103 -8.60 -12.43 2.79
N ALA A 104 -9.23 -13.48 2.26
CA ALA A 104 -8.58 -14.37 1.29
C ALA A 104 -8.23 -13.67 -0.03
N ALA A 105 -9.12 -12.78 -0.52
CA ALA A 105 -8.87 -11.97 -1.71
C ALA A 105 -7.71 -10.98 -1.48
N THR A 106 -7.65 -10.35 -0.31
CA THR A 106 -6.58 -9.44 0.08
C THR A 106 -5.22 -10.15 0.08
N LEU A 107 -5.12 -11.35 0.64
CA LEU A 107 -3.90 -12.15 0.60
C LEU A 107 -3.47 -12.47 -0.83
N ARG A 108 -4.38 -12.97 -1.67
CA ARG A 108 -4.08 -13.28 -3.08
C ARG A 108 -3.67 -12.04 -3.86
N CYS A 109 -4.32 -10.91 -3.60
CA CYS A 109 -3.95 -9.62 -4.20
C CYS A 109 -2.51 -9.25 -3.84
N GLY A 110 -2.12 -9.32 -2.56
CA GLY A 110 -0.76 -9.03 -2.12
C GLY A 110 0.29 -9.95 -2.76
N LEU A 111 0.01 -11.25 -2.84
CA LEU A 111 0.90 -12.22 -3.50
C LEU A 111 1.05 -11.93 -5.01
N SER A 112 -0.07 -11.65 -5.69
CA SER A 112 -0.08 -11.30 -7.12
C SER A 112 0.65 -9.97 -7.38
N PHE A 113 0.48 -9.00 -6.49
CA PHE A 113 1.15 -7.71 -6.57
C PHE A 113 2.67 -7.86 -6.40
N GLY A 114 3.11 -8.70 -5.44
CA GLY A 114 4.51 -9.07 -5.27
C GLY A 114 5.12 -9.73 -6.51
N LEU A 115 4.38 -10.66 -7.15
CA LEU A 115 4.80 -11.28 -8.41
C LEU A 115 4.89 -10.29 -9.57
N SER A 116 4.27 -9.13 -9.46
CA SER A 116 4.37 -8.02 -10.42
C SER A 116 5.55 -7.08 -10.14
N GLY A 117 6.44 -7.41 -9.20
CA GLY A 117 7.68 -6.68 -8.89
C GLY A 117 7.52 -5.55 -7.85
N PHE A 118 6.47 -5.58 -7.05
CA PHE A 118 6.29 -4.62 -5.95
C PHE A 118 6.82 -5.21 -4.64
N SER A 119 7.88 -4.61 -4.09
CA SER A 119 8.54 -5.14 -2.90
C SER A 119 7.75 -4.92 -1.61
N PHE A 120 7.07 -3.77 -1.48
CA PHE A 120 6.41 -3.38 -0.23
C PHE A 120 4.92 -3.21 -0.42
N TRP A 121 4.15 -4.07 0.23
CA TRP A 121 2.70 -4.06 0.17
C TRP A 121 2.09 -4.37 1.55
N SER A 122 0.95 -3.74 1.84
CA SER A 122 0.15 -4.01 3.03
C SER A 122 -1.35 -3.88 2.74
N HIS A 123 -2.14 -3.83 3.78
CA HIS A 123 -3.59 -3.71 3.69
C HIS A 123 -4.17 -3.19 5.00
N ASP A 124 -5.43 -2.82 4.99
CA ASP A 124 -6.17 -2.45 6.19
C ASP A 124 -6.52 -3.71 6.97
N ILE A 125 -5.97 -3.86 8.18
CA ILE A 125 -6.17 -5.06 9.00
C ILE A 125 -7.63 -5.17 9.41
N GLY A 126 -8.25 -6.29 9.10
CA GLY A 126 -9.67 -6.52 9.35
C GLY A 126 -10.59 -6.10 8.20
N GLY A 127 -10.08 -5.42 7.18
CA GLY A 127 -10.86 -4.82 6.10
C GLY A 127 -11.29 -3.38 6.41
N PHE A 128 -11.88 -2.71 5.43
CA PHE A 128 -12.15 -1.26 5.48
C PHE A 128 -13.64 -0.90 5.55
N VAL A 129 -14.48 -1.60 4.78
CA VAL A 129 -15.81 -1.10 4.37
C VAL A 129 -16.82 -1.04 5.51
N GLN A 130 -16.75 -1.98 6.44
CA GLN A 130 -17.72 -2.13 7.55
C GLN A 130 -17.04 -2.57 8.85
N SER A 131 -17.81 -2.63 9.93
CA SER A 131 -17.29 -3.15 11.21
C SER A 131 -16.89 -4.61 11.07
N THR A 132 -15.70 -4.95 11.54
CA THR A 132 -15.15 -6.29 11.43
C THR A 132 -15.64 -7.18 12.57
N PRO A 133 -16.20 -8.37 12.31
CA PRO A 133 -16.45 -9.34 13.36
C PRO A 133 -15.16 -9.70 14.10
N GLU A 134 -15.20 -9.78 15.43
CA GLU A 134 -14.00 -10.00 16.26
C GLU A 134 -13.19 -11.23 15.83
N ASN A 135 -13.87 -12.36 15.58
CA ASN A 135 -13.21 -13.60 15.19
C ASN A 135 -12.46 -13.49 13.84
N LEU A 136 -13.01 -12.74 12.90
CA LEU A 136 -12.34 -12.45 11.64
C LEU A 136 -11.14 -11.53 11.86
N TYR A 137 -11.30 -10.49 12.67
CA TYR A 137 -10.23 -9.54 12.97
C TYR A 137 -9.05 -10.25 13.65
N ARG A 138 -9.32 -11.13 14.64
CA ARG A 138 -8.29 -11.96 15.28
C ARG A 138 -7.47 -12.79 14.30
N ARG A 139 -8.12 -13.42 13.32
CA ARG A 139 -7.44 -14.21 12.28
C ARG A 139 -6.66 -13.33 11.31
N TRP A 140 -7.09 -12.08 11.13
CA TRP A 140 -6.42 -11.13 10.27
C TRP A 140 -5.16 -10.49 10.91
N LEU A 141 -5.08 -10.45 12.25
CA LEU A 141 -3.95 -9.85 12.96
C LEU A 141 -2.57 -10.39 12.52
N PRO A 142 -2.29 -11.69 12.53
CA PRO A 142 -0.98 -12.19 12.13
C PRO A 142 -0.66 -11.86 10.68
N PHE A 143 -1.62 -11.96 9.78
CA PHE A 143 -1.45 -11.56 8.39
C PHE A 143 -1.11 -10.07 8.29
N GLY A 144 -1.87 -9.21 8.97
CA GLY A 144 -1.66 -7.77 8.91
C GLY A 144 -0.36 -7.29 9.56
N PHE A 145 -0.03 -7.81 10.73
CA PHE A 145 1.18 -7.40 11.44
C PHE A 145 2.48 -7.94 10.83
N LEU A 146 2.44 -9.05 10.11
CA LEU A 146 3.62 -9.64 9.47
C LEU A 146 3.86 -9.17 8.02
N THR A 147 3.12 -8.16 7.54
CA THR A 147 3.45 -7.45 6.30
C THR A 147 4.52 -6.38 6.51
N SER A 148 5.06 -5.81 5.42
CA SER A 148 6.15 -4.83 5.47
C SER A 148 5.81 -3.61 6.33
N HIS A 149 4.63 -3.03 6.15
CA HIS A 149 4.10 -1.92 6.95
C HIS A 149 2.67 -2.23 7.39
N THR A 150 2.23 -1.66 8.51
CA THR A 150 1.03 -2.13 9.21
C THR A 150 0.11 -0.97 9.56
N ARG A 151 -1.18 -1.15 9.32
CA ARG A 151 -2.20 -0.19 9.66
C ARG A 151 -3.50 -0.87 10.10
N ALA A 152 -4.03 -0.49 11.27
CA ALA A 152 -5.43 -0.71 11.62
C ALA A 152 -6.23 0.49 11.14
N HIS A 153 -7.12 0.30 10.15
CA HIS A 153 -7.89 1.37 9.54
C HIS A 153 -9.16 0.82 8.90
N GLY A 154 -10.24 1.58 9.01
CA GLY A 154 -11.53 1.26 8.41
C GLY A 154 -12.42 2.48 8.34
N ALA A 155 -13.49 2.45 7.53
CA ALA A 155 -14.51 3.50 7.49
C ALA A 155 -15.23 3.61 8.85
N PRO A 156 -15.68 2.52 9.51
CA PRO A 156 -16.02 2.54 10.93
C PRO A 156 -14.76 2.50 11.80
N PRO A 157 -14.86 2.92 13.07
CA PRO A 157 -13.79 2.78 14.05
C PRO A 157 -13.29 1.31 14.16
N THR A 158 -11.98 1.11 14.22
CA THR A 158 -11.32 -0.20 14.23
C THR A 158 -10.34 -0.37 15.39
N GLU A 159 -10.39 0.53 16.36
CA GLU A 159 -9.50 0.52 17.51
C GLU A 159 -9.77 -0.73 18.36
N PRO A 160 -8.71 -1.43 18.83
CA PRO A 160 -8.86 -2.71 19.53
C PRO A 160 -9.68 -2.63 20.82
N TRP A 161 -9.66 -1.49 21.50
CA TRP A 161 -10.44 -1.26 22.73
C TRP A 161 -11.94 -1.12 22.52
N LEU A 162 -12.42 -1.04 21.28
CA LEU A 162 -13.84 -1.07 20.95
C LEU A 162 -14.44 -2.48 20.97
N TYR A 163 -13.60 -3.47 21.07
CA TYR A 163 -13.97 -4.88 21.23
C TYR A 163 -13.95 -5.26 22.73
N ASN A 164 -13.29 -6.34 23.08
CA ASN A 164 -13.14 -6.74 24.48
C ASN A 164 -11.67 -6.75 24.88
N GLU A 165 -11.41 -6.93 26.20
CA GLU A 165 -10.07 -6.95 26.76
C GLU A 165 -9.20 -8.05 26.13
N SER A 166 -9.76 -9.24 25.97
CA SER A 166 -9.05 -10.37 25.32
C SER A 166 -8.64 -10.06 23.87
N PHE A 167 -9.45 -9.32 23.14
CA PHE A 167 -9.09 -8.89 21.79
C PHE A 167 -7.98 -7.82 21.82
N THR A 168 -8.10 -6.86 22.72
CA THR A 168 -7.08 -5.81 22.94
C THR A 168 -5.72 -6.43 23.28
N ASP A 169 -5.70 -7.47 24.11
CA ASP A 169 -4.47 -8.19 24.45
C ASP A 169 -3.88 -8.95 23.26
N ALA A 170 -4.71 -9.61 22.45
CA ALA A 170 -4.25 -10.29 21.24
C ALA A 170 -3.66 -9.29 20.22
N PHE A 171 -4.29 -8.12 20.08
CA PHE A 171 -3.80 -7.05 19.21
C PHE A 171 -2.45 -6.53 19.72
N ARG A 172 -2.32 -6.26 21.02
CA ARG A 172 -1.06 -5.82 21.66
C ARG A 172 0.05 -6.84 21.46
N GLN A 173 -0.21 -8.14 21.70
CA GLN A 173 0.77 -9.21 21.48
C GLN A 173 1.24 -9.28 20.02
N SER A 174 0.33 -9.07 19.05
CA SER A 174 0.67 -9.03 17.64
C SER A 174 1.57 -7.83 17.32
N ALA A 175 1.28 -6.67 17.87
CA ALA A 175 2.10 -5.47 17.73
C ALA A 175 3.49 -5.67 18.35
N GLU A 176 3.57 -6.19 19.58
CA GLU A 176 4.83 -6.49 20.25
C GLU A 176 5.68 -7.50 19.46
N LEU A 177 5.06 -8.53 18.89
CA LEU A 177 5.75 -9.48 18.03
C LEU A 177 6.38 -8.78 16.83
N LYS A 178 5.63 -7.89 16.14
CA LYS A 178 6.19 -7.12 15.03
C LYS A 178 7.40 -6.29 15.45
N TYR A 179 7.33 -5.60 16.59
CA TYR A 179 8.46 -4.82 17.10
C TYR A 179 9.66 -5.71 17.45
N LYS A 180 9.46 -6.87 18.01
CA LYS A 180 10.53 -7.86 18.27
C LYS A 180 11.18 -8.36 16.98
N LEU A 181 10.40 -8.49 15.92
CA LEU A 181 10.87 -8.92 14.59
C LEU A 181 11.46 -7.77 13.74
N MET A 182 11.48 -6.53 14.23
CA MET A 182 11.92 -5.38 13.45
C MET A 182 13.32 -5.54 12.84
N PRO A 183 14.35 -6.07 13.55
CA PRO A 183 15.66 -6.31 12.93
C PRO A 183 15.60 -7.29 11.77
N TYR A 184 14.77 -8.34 11.87
CA TYR A 184 14.55 -9.30 10.78
C TYR A 184 13.83 -8.63 9.60
N ILE A 185 12.77 -7.85 9.87
CA ILE A 185 12.00 -7.14 8.85
C ILE A 185 12.90 -6.16 8.07
N ILE A 186 13.78 -5.43 8.77
CA ILE A 186 14.73 -4.49 8.14
C ILE A 186 15.73 -5.25 7.26
N ALA A 187 16.29 -6.34 7.74
CA ALA A 187 17.23 -7.16 6.96
C ALA A 187 16.55 -7.74 5.69
N GLN A 188 15.33 -8.22 5.82
CA GLN A 188 14.56 -8.71 4.68
C GLN A 188 14.16 -7.59 3.71
N ALA A 189 13.86 -6.38 4.21
CA ALA A 189 13.57 -5.24 3.37
C ALA A 189 14.80 -4.84 2.53
N GLN A 190 16.01 -4.87 3.13
CA GLN A 190 17.26 -4.63 2.40
C GLN A 190 17.48 -5.68 1.30
N GLU A 191 17.34 -6.96 1.62
CA GLU A 191 17.43 -8.05 0.63
C GLU A 191 16.43 -7.86 -0.51
N CYS A 192 15.18 -7.47 -0.20
CA CYS A 192 14.15 -7.21 -1.20
C CYS A 192 14.52 -6.06 -2.14
N VAL A 193 15.09 -4.97 -1.61
CA VAL A 193 15.54 -3.83 -2.42
C VAL A 193 16.72 -4.21 -3.32
N GLU A 194 17.68 -4.96 -2.80
CA GLU A 194 18.88 -5.38 -3.54
C GLU A 194 18.56 -6.36 -4.67
N ASN A 195 17.60 -7.27 -4.45
CA ASN A 195 17.31 -8.37 -5.37
C ASN A 195 15.98 -8.21 -6.13
N GLY A 196 15.21 -7.14 -5.87
CA GLY A 196 13.90 -6.93 -6.50
C GLY A 196 12.83 -7.93 -6.04
N LEU A 197 12.95 -8.46 -4.81
CA LEU A 197 12.01 -9.43 -4.25
C LEU A 197 10.88 -8.75 -3.48
N PRO A 198 9.69 -9.35 -3.41
CA PRO A 198 8.64 -8.88 -2.52
C PRO A 198 8.87 -9.31 -1.07
N MET A 199 8.47 -8.48 -0.11
CA MET A 199 8.45 -8.83 1.32
C MET A 199 7.42 -9.93 1.62
N LEU A 200 6.22 -9.82 1.03
CA LEU A 200 5.18 -10.85 1.08
C LEU A 200 5.35 -11.75 -0.13
N ARG A 201 6.01 -12.90 0.05
CA ARG A 201 6.37 -13.79 -1.05
C ARG A 201 5.40 -14.94 -1.21
N ALA A 202 5.01 -15.21 -2.45
CA ALA A 202 4.40 -16.49 -2.81
C ALA A 202 5.43 -17.61 -2.61
N MET A 203 4.99 -18.75 -2.08
CA MET A 203 5.87 -19.89 -1.77
C MET A 203 6.70 -20.35 -2.99
N LEU A 204 6.14 -20.23 -4.19
CA LEU A 204 6.85 -20.57 -5.43
C LEU A 204 8.12 -19.72 -5.69
N ILE A 205 8.25 -18.54 -5.08
CA ILE A 205 9.47 -17.72 -5.21
C ILE A 205 10.61 -18.33 -4.38
N GLU A 206 10.29 -18.83 -3.18
CA GLU A 206 11.26 -19.44 -2.26
C GLU A 206 11.57 -20.89 -2.63
N PHE A 207 10.58 -21.62 -3.16
CA PHE A 207 10.65 -23.05 -3.43
C PHE A 207 10.15 -23.36 -4.85
N PRO A 208 10.83 -22.85 -5.91
CA PRO A 208 10.34 -22.95 -7.28
C PRO A 208 10.30 -24.39 -7.81
N ASP A 209 11.11 -25.29 -7.25
CA ASP A 209 11.20 -26.68 -7.66
C ASP A 209 10.22 -27.61 -6.91
N ASP A 210 9.45 -27.08 -5.95
CA ASP A 210 8.46 -27.86 -5.21
C ASP A 210 7.07 -27.67 -5.82
N PRO A 211 6.48 -28.71 -6.46
CA PRO A 211 5.15 -28.61 -7.07
C PRO A 211 4.02 -28.27 -6.08
N ALA A 212 4.22 -28.49 -4.78
CA ALA A 212 3.22 -28.14 -3.75
C ALA A 212 3.07 -26.62 -3.55
N THR A 213 3.97 -25.83 -4.12
CA THR A 213 3.97 -24.36 -4.00
C THR A 213 3.29 -23.64 -5.16
N TRP A 214 2.85 -24.38 -6.17
CA TRP A 214 2.26 -23.85 -7.40
C TRP A 214 0.74 -23.71 -7.33
#